data_7c528893edaf29302ce601f6d05eab42
#
_entry.id   7c528893edaf29302ce601f6d05eab42
#
_cell.length_a   1.000
_cell.length_b   1.000
_cell.length_c   1.000
_cell.angle_alpha   90.00
_cell.angle_beta   90.00
_cell.angle_gamma   90.00
#
_symmetry.space_group_name_H-M   'P 1'
#
loop_
_entity.id
_entity.type
_entity.pdbx_description
1 polymer ?
#
loop_
_entity_poly.entity_id
_entity_poly.type
_entity_poly.pdbx_seq_one_letter_code
_entity_poly.pdbx_strand_id
1 'polypeptide(L)'
;MLTGLGLNLDAARAAAGRGDDPAPFLAAAKDASAQMIADLRELVYDLRPPALDDLGLVGAITVHAERLGVACTLDAASLPALPAAVEVAALRTAVEAVNNAVRHGGAGHCTVRLAAGRQLELEVTDDGRSAGDWQPGVGLTAMRERAAELGGTLCAGPAAGGGRVLATYPLGAA
;
A
#
# COMPACT_ATOMS: atom_id res chain seq x y z
N MET A 1 24.26 2.77 -2.71
CA MET A 1 23.31 2.42 -1.61
C MET A 1 23.72 1.18 -0.81
N LEU A 2 24.00 0.02 -1.41
CA LEU A 2 24.49 -1.18 -0.70
C LEU A 2 25.76 -0.91 0.14
N THR A 3 26.63 -0.03 -0.33
CA THR A 3 27.87 0.40 0.34
C THR A 3 27.59 1.11 1.68
N GLY A 4 26.51 1.89 1.78
CA GLY A 4 26.16 2.63 3.01
C GLY A 4 25.62 1.71 4.11
N LEU A 5 24.82 0.69 3.78
CA LEU A 5 24.33 -0.30 4.74
C LEU A 5 25.50 -1.10 5.33
N GLY A 6 26.40 -1.59 4.48
CA GLY A 6 27.60 -2.31 4.91
C GLY A 6 28.48 -1.47 5.84
N LEU A 7 28.73 -0.20 5.46
CA LEU A 7 29.53 0.72 6.26
C LEU A 7 28.94 0.98 7.67
N ASN A 8 27.62 1.15 7.76
CA ASN A 8 26.95 1.34 9.04
C ASN A 8 27.02 0.08 9.94
N LEU A 9 26.89 -1.11 9.34
CA LEU A 9 27.04 -2.38 10.08
C LEU A 9 28.47 -2.60 10.55
N ASP A 10 29.47 -2.28 9.74
CA ASP A 10 30.88 -2.35 10.12
C ASP A 10 31.21 -1.33 11.22
N ALA A 11 30.66 -0.12 11.14
CA ALA A 11 30.78 0.90 12.19
C ALA A 11 30.14 0.46 13.51
N ALA A 12 28.94 -0.14 13.44
CA ALA A 12 28.28 -0.70 14.62
C ALA A 12 29.11 -1.81 15.28
N ARG A 13 29.68 -2.70 14.47
CA ARG A 13 30.55 -3.79 14.95
C ARG A 13 31.83 -3.24 15.61
N ALA A 14 32.44 -2.23 14.99
CA ALA A 14 33.63 -1.58 15.53
C ALA A 14 33.35 -0.84 16.84
N ALA A 15 32.20 -0.14 16.97
CA ALA A 15 31.75 0.52 18.18
C ALA A 15 31.58 -0.49 19.32
N ALA A 16 30.83 -1.58 19.05
CA ALA A 16 30.63 -2.66 20.03
C ALA A 16 31.97 -3.28 20.49
N GLY A 17 32.93 -3.45 19.58
CA GLY A 17 34.26 -3.98 19.91
C GLY A 17 35.10 -3.05 20.80
N ARG A 18 34.81 -1.75 20.82
CA ARG A 18 35.44 -0.76 21.69
C ARG A 18 34.68 -0.49 23.01
N GLY A 19 33.49 -1.11 23.15
CA GLY A 19 32.58 -0.82 24.28
C GLY A 19 31.77 0.47 24.11
N ASP A 20 31.78 1.07 22.91
CA ASP A 20 30.97 2.21 22.55
C ASP A 20 29.52 1.77 22.22
N ASP A 21 28.56 2.70 22.25
CA ASP A 21 27.16 2.42 21.88
C ASP A 21 27.00 2.20 20.36
N PRO A 22 26.61 1.00 19.92
CA PRO A 22 26.36 0.72 18.50
C PRO A 22 24.99 1.21 17.98
N ALA A 23 24.07 1.62 18.87
CA ALA A 23 22.67 1.92 18.54
C ALA A 23 22.50 2.96 17.42
N PRO A 24 23.26 4.07 17.36
CA PRO A 24 23.14 5.05 16.28
C PRO A 24 23.46 4.47 14.90
N PHE A 25 24.46 3.58 14.81
CA PHE A 25 24.86 2.94 13.55
C PHE A 25 23.84 1.88 13.12
N LEU A 26 23.26 1.15 14.08
CA LEU A 26 22.20 0.18 13.81
C LEU A 26 20.92 0.89 13.34
N ALA A 27 20.57 2.03 13.92
CA ALA A 27 19.45 2.85 13.46
C ALA A 27 19.67 3.31 12.01
N ALA A 28 20.83 3.87 11.69
CA ALA A 28 21.19 4.29 10.34
C ALA A 28 21.18 3.12 9.33
N ALA A 29 21.63 1.92 9.75
CA ALA A 29 21.57 0.73 8.92
C ALA A 29 20.13 0.29 8.63
N LYS A 30 19.26 0.37 9.64
CA LYS A 30 17.82 0.07 9.50
C LYS A 30 17.14 1.04 8.54
N ASP A 31 17.42 2.33 8.67
CA ASP A 31 16.86 3.36 7.79
C ASP A 31 17.35 3.20 6.34
N ALA A 32 18.64 2.93 6.15
CA ALA A 32 19.20 2.62 4.83
C ALA A 32 18.57 1.37 4.21
N SER A 33 18.30 0.33 5.01
CA SER A 33 17.62 -0.89 4.54
C SER A 33 16.17 -0.61 4.16
N ALA A 34 15.45 0.17 4.96
CA ALA A 34 14.07 0.56 4.68
C ALA A 34 13.97 1.38 3.37
N GLN A 35 14.90 2.33 3.17
CA GLN A 35 14.98 3.12 1.94
C GLN A 35 15.29 2.24 0.73
N MET A 36 16.22 1.30 0.83
CA MET A 36 16.56 0.38 -0.26
C MET A 36 15.38 -0.52 -0.64
N ILE A 37 14.61 -0.98 0.33
CA ILE A 37 13.38 -1.74 0.09
C ILE A 37 12.35 -0.86 -0.62
N ALA A 38 12.22 0.41 -0.24
CA ALA A 38 11.35 1.37 -0.91
C ALA A 38 11.77 1.57 -2.37
N ASP A 39 13.06 1.83 -2.63
CA ASP A 39 13.60 2.03 -3.97
C ASP A 39 13.45 0.78 -4.86
N LEU A 40 13.70 -0.42 -4.30
CA LEU A 40 13.47 -1.69 -5.00
C LEU A 40 11.99 -1.91 -5.32
N ARG A 41 11.11 -1.54 -4.38
CA ARG A 41 9.67 -1.59 -4.65
C ARG A 41 9.30 -0.64 -5.77
N GLU A 42 9.83 0.56 -5.81
CA GLU A 42 9.59 1.53 -6.88
C GLU A 42 10.03 0.98 -8.25
N LEU A 43 11.23 0.38 -8.33
CA LEU A 43 11.72 -0.26 -9.57
C LEU A 43 10.90 -1.50 -10.00
N VAL A 44 10.41 -2.28 -9.04
CA VAL A 44 9.51 -3.42 -9.32
C VAL A 44 8.08 -2.94 -9.58
N TYR A 45 7.77 -1.74 -9.15
CA TYR A 45 6.46 -1.11 -9.29
C TYR A 45 6.14 -0.67 -10.71
N ASP A 46 7.11 -0.52 -11.60
CA ASP A 46 6.88 -0.27 -13.03
C ASP A 46 6.44 -1.54 -13.79
N LEU A 47 6.54 -2.72 -13.18
CA LEU A 47 6.06 -3.96 -13.78
C LEU A 47 4.61 -4.19 -13.38
N ARG A 48 3.75 -4.42 -14.36
CA ARG A 48 2.35 -4.86 -14.16
C ARG A 48 2.35 -6.17 -13.37
N PRO A 49 1.68 -6.24 -12.20
CA PRO A 49 1.64 -7.47 -11.42
C PRO A 49 1.04 -8.63 -12.24
N PRO A 50 1.68 -9.81 -12.31
CA PRO A 50 1.15 -10.96 -13.06
C PRO A 50 -0.28 -11.34 -12.66
N ALA A 51 -0.63 -11.16 -11.38
CA ALA A 51 -1.98 -11.41 -10.90
C ALA A 51 -3.07 -10.59 -11.60
N LEU A 52 -2.74 -9.40 -12.15
CA LEU A 52 -3.69 -8.62 -12.96
C LEU A 52 -3.95 -9.27 -14.31
N ASP A 53 -2.94 -9.88 -14.92
CA ASP A 53 -3.08 -10.52 -16.21
C ASP A 53 -3.82 -11.86 -16.10
N ASP A 54 -3.57 -12.61 -15.03
CA ASP A 54 -4.13 -13.94 -14.80
C ASP A 54 -5.56 -13.90 -14.23
N LEU A 55 -5.83 -12.97 -13.30
CA LEU A 55 -7.04 -12.97 -12.47
C LEU A 55 -7.87 -11.68 -12.58
N GLY A 56 -7.35 -10.66 -13.25
CA GLY A 56 -7.93 -9.32 -13.26
C GLY A 56 -7.87 -8.62 -11.89
N LEU A 57 -8.38 -7.39 -11.83
CA LEU A 57 -8.31 -6.55 -10.63
C LEU A 57 -8.99 -7.19 -9.42
N VAL A 58 -10.21 -7.68 -9.60
CA VAL A 58 -11.01 -8.29 -8.52
C VAL A 58 -10.32 -9.55 -7.98
N GLY A 59 -9.91 -10.46 -8.87
CA GLY A 59 -9.24 -11.70 -8.47
C GLY A 59 -7.90 -11.45 -7.77
N ALA A 60 -7.12 -10.48 -8.24
CA ALA A 60 -5.85 -10.12 -7.62
C ALA A 60 -6.02 -9.58 -6.19
N ILE A 61 -7.05 -8.77 -5.93
CA ILE A 61 -7.39 -8.27 -4.59
C ILE A 61 -7.84 -9.43 -3.69
N THR A 62 -8.69 -10.33 -4.20
CA THR A 62 -9.17 -11.51 -3.45
C THR A 62 -8.01 -12.37 -2.97
N VAL A 63 -7.13 -12.77 -3.89
CA VAL A 63 -5.96 -13.61 -3.55
C VAL A 63 -5.05 -12.91 -2.53
N HIS A 64 -4.91 -11.58 -2.62
CA HIS A 64 -4.12 -10.84 -1.65
C HIS A 64 -4.74 -10.89 -0.24
N ALA A 65 -6.05 -10.66 -0.11
CA ALA A 65 -6.76 -10.72 1.18
C ALA A 65 -6.69 -12.14 1.80
N GLU A 66 -6.86 -13.19 0.98
CA GLU A 66 -6.73 -14.58 1.41
C GLU A 66 -5.32 -14.87 1.98
N ARG A 67 -4.27 -14.37 1.34
CA ARG A 67 -2.89 -14.52 1.84
C ARG A 67 -2.64 -13.84 3.17
N LEU A 68 -3.37 -12.78 3.46
CA LEU A 68 -3.31 -12.07 4.75
C LEU A 68 -4.16 -12.75 5.82
N GLY A 69 -5.02 -13.69 5.45
CA GLY A 69 -5.95 -14.34 6.37
C GLY A 69 -7.06 -13.42 6.85
N VAL A 70 -7.37 -12.33 6.12
CA VAL A 70 -8.46 -11.41 6.43
C VAL A 70 -9.70 -11.76 5.58
N ALA A 71 -10.87 -11.80 6.22
CA ALA A 71 -12.13 -11.95 5.49
C ALA A 71 -12.34 -10.71 4.61
N CYS A 72 -12.64 -10.91 3.32
CA CYS A 72 -12.81 -9.81 2.39
C CYS A 72 -14.09 -9.99 1.58
N THR A 73 -14.98 -9.00 1.68
CA THR A 73 -16.15 -8.91 0.79
C THR A 73 -15.80 -7.99 -0.39
N LEU A 74 -15.93 -8.52 -1.60
CA LEU A 74 -15.77 -7.75 -2.83
C LEU A 74 -17.13 -7.41 -3.42
N ASP A 75 -17.45 -6.13 -3.47
CA ASP A 75 -18.61 -5.55 -4.15
C ASP A 75 -18.12 -4.86 -5.44
N ALA A 76 -18.11 -5.60 -6.52
CA ALA A 76 -17.69 -5.10 -7.82
C ALA A 76 -18.81 -5.33 -8.81
N ALA A 77 -19.41 -4.25 -9.32
CA ALA A 77 -20.22 -4.33 -10.53
C ALA A 77 -19.34 -4.75 -11.71
N SER A 78 -19.95 -5.16 -12.83
CA SER A 78 -19.19 -5.44 -14.04
C SER A 78 -18.32 -4.24 -14.41
N LEU A 79 -17.01 -4.39 -14.30
CA LEU A 79 -16.06 -3.35 -14.66
C LEU A 79 -15.82 -3.37 -16.16
N PRO A 80 -15.79 -2.21 -16.84
CA PRO A 80 -15.33 -2.12 -18.22
C PRO A 80 -13.84 -2.45 -18.30
N ALA A 81 -13.29 -2.56 -19.51
CA ALA A 81 -11.85 -2.58 -19.68
C ALA A 81 -11.23 -1.29 -19.10
N LEU A 82 -10.35 -1.44 -18.13
CA LEU A 82 -9.69 -0.33 -17.49
C LEU A 82 -8.34 -0.02 -18.18
N PRO A 83 -7.92 1.25 -18.24
CA PRO A 83 -6.54 1.57 -18.63
C PRO A 83 -5.55 0.85 -17.72
N ALA A 84 -4.49 0.28 -18.27
CA ALA A 84 -3.52 -0.52 -17.52
C ALA A 84 -2.93 0.20 -16.31
N ALA A 85 -2.64 1.50 -16.45
CA ALA A 85 -2.12 2.33 -15.35
C ALA A 85 -3.14 2.46 -14.20
N VAL A 86 -4.43 2.63 -14.53
CA VAL A 86 -5.52 2.71 -13.55
C VAL A 86 -5.68 1.36 -12.83
N GLU A 87 -5.63 0.26 -13.55
CA GLU A 87 -5.77 -1.08 -12.98
C GLU A 87 -4.66 -1.39 -11.98
N VAL A 88 -3.41 -1.06 -12.35
CA VAL A 88 -2.24 -1.20 -11.46
C VAL A 88 -2.37 -0.30 -10.23
N ALA A 89 -2.75 0.97 -10.42
CA ALA A 89 -2.90 1.92 -9.33
C ALA A 89 -4.00 1.49 -8.35
N ALA A 90 -5.15 1.04 -8.87
CA ALA A 90 -6.27 0.55 -8.07
C ALA A 90 -5.90 -0.70 -7.26
N LEU A 91 -5.24 -1.69 -7.89
CA LEU A 91 -4.77 -2.88 -7.18
C LEU A 91 -3.85 -2.50 -6.03
N ARG A 92 -2.88 -1.64 -6.26
CA ARG A 92 -1.90 -1.24 -5.23
C ARG A 92 -2.54 -0.47 -4.09
N THR A 93 -3.48 0.40 -4.40
CA THR A 93 -4.24 1.12 -3.38
C THR A 93 -5.09 0.17 -2.55
N ALA A 94 -5.76 -0.80 -3.16
CA ALA A 94 -6.52 -1.82 -2.45
C ALA A 94 -5.62 -2.68 -1.55
N VAL A 95 -4.49 -3.17 -2.09
CA VAL A 95 -3.49 -3.96 -1.35
C VAL A 95 -2.95 -3.21 -0.15
N GLU A 96 -2.56 -1.95 -0.32
CA GLU A 96 -2.03 -1.13 0.78
C GLU A 96 -3.10 -0.81 1.83
N ALA A 97 -4.33 -0.51 1.39
CA ALA A 97 -5.43 -0.25 2.30
C ALA A 97 -5.78 -1.49 3.15
N VAL A 98 -5.86 -2.68 2.55
CA VAL A 98 -6.09 -3.95 3.25
C VAL A 98 -4.92 -4.28 4.19
N ASN A 99 -3.67 -4.07 3.77
CA ASN A 99 -2.49 -4.23 4.64
C ASN A 99 -2.57 -3.32 5.86
N ASN A 100 -2.97 -2.06 5.66
CA ASN A 100 -3.09 -1.08 6.73
C ASN A 100 -4.22 -1.45 7.71
N ALA A 101 -5.36 -1.89 7.21
CA ALA A 101 -6.46 -2.38 8.03
C ALA A 101 -6.03 -3.53 8.95
N VAL A 102 -5.32 -4.52 8.42
CA VAL A 102 -4.83 -5.66 9.20
C VAL A 102 -3.73 -5.25 10.18
N ARG A 103 -2.69 -4.56 9.70
CA ARG A 103 -1.49 -4.26 10.50
C ARG A 103 -1.71 -3.18 11.56
N HIS A 104 -2.48 -2.16 11.25
CA HIS A 104 -2.68 -1.00 12.11
C HIS A 104 -4.05 -1.01 12.79
N GLY A 105 -5.10 -1.47 12.09
CA GLY A 105 -6.45 -1.57 12.62
C GLY A 105 -6.72 -2.88 13.37
N GLY A 106 -5.97 -3.94 13.10
CA GLY A 106 -6.28 -5.29 13.60
C GLY A 106 -7.60 -5.80 13.03
N ALA A 107 -7.94 -5.41 11.80
CA ALA A 107 -9.20 -5.76 11.16
C ALA A 107 -9.33 -7.27 10.94
N GLY A 108 -10.49 -7.80 11.23
CA GLY A 108 -10.89 -9.18 10.91
C GLY A 108 -11.64 -9.28 9.58
N HIS A 109 -12.21 -8.17 9.14
CA HIS A 109 -12.99 -8.10 7.90
C HIS A 109 -12.72 -6.78 7.15
N CYS A 110 -12.59 -6.87 5.83
CA CYS A 110 -12.53 -5.72 4.93
C CYS A 110 -13.64 -5.83 3.88
N THR A 111 -14.16 -4.69 3.44
CA THR A 111 -15.04 -4.61 2.26
C THR A 111 -14.33 -3.75 1.21
N VAL A 112 -14.19 -4.29 0.01
CA VAL A 112 -13.64 -3.57 -1.14
C VAL A 112 -14.76 -3.39 -2.17
N ARG A 113 -15.07 -2.15 -2.49
CA ARG A 113 -16.06 -1.77 -3.48
C ARG A 113 -15.40 -1.14 -4.69
N LEU A 114 -15.80 -1.57 -5.87
CA LEU A 114 -15.32 -1.05 -7.14
C LEU A 114 -16.52 -0.63 -7.99
N ALA A 115 -16.55 0.63 -8.41
CA ALA A 115 -17.58 1.16 -9.30
C ALA A 115 -16.93 1.97 -10.42
N ALA A 116 -17.34 1.70 -11.67
CA ALA A 116 -16.81 2.37 -12.84
C ALA A 116 -17.90 3.21 -13.53
N GLY A 117 -17.56 4.46 -13.81
CA GLY A 117 -18.36 5.43 -14.57
C GLY A 117 -17.43 6.32 -15.39
N ARG A 118 -17.48 7.62 -15.20
CA ARG A 118 -16.46 8.55 -15.75
C ARG A 118 -15.08 8.36 -15.10
N GLN A 119 -15.06 7.78 -13.94
CA GLN A 119 -13.87 7.41 -13.17
C GLN A 119 -14.11 6.03 -12.56
N LEU A 120 -13.02 5.35 -12.20
CA LEU A 120 -13.06 4.22 -11.32
C LEU A 120 -13.07 4.76 -9.88
N GLU A 121 -14.02 4.33 -9.09
CA GLU A 121 -14.08 4.54 -7.65
C GLU A 121 -13.69 3.23 -6.97
N LEU A 122 -12.68 3.28 -6.11
CA LEU A 122 -12.24 2.22 -5.25
C LEU A 122 -12.45 2.65 -3.80
N GLU A 123 -13.29 1.92 -3.09
CA GLU A 123 -13.50 2.12 -1.66
C GLU A 123 -13.09 0.85 -0.90
N VAL A 124 -12.28 1.04 0.13
CA VAL A 124 -11.91 -0.01 1.08
C VAL A 124 -12.35 0.43 2.46
N THR A 125 -13.18 -0.36 3.11
CA THR A 125 -13.58 -0.18 4.50
C THR A 125 -13.20 -1.41 5.31
N ASP A 126 -12.93 -1.22 6.59
CA ASP A 126 -12.57 -2.28 7.51
C ASP A 126 -13.29 -2.15 8.85
N ASP A 127 -13.30 -3.24 9.63
CA ASP A 127 -13.86 -3.33 10.97
C ASP A 127 -12.82 -3.16 12.08
N GLY A 128 -11.64 -2.67 11.73
CA GLY A 128 -10.54 -2.49 12.64
C GLY A 128 -10.75 -1.32 13.62
N ARG A 129 -9.81 -1.18 14.55
CA ARG A 129 -9.84 -0.07 15.51
C ARG A 129 -9.31 1.18 14.83
N SER A 130 -10.20 2.14 14.63
CA SER A 130 -9.85 3.46 14.13
C SER A 130 -9.86 4.45 15.29
N ALA A 131 -8.74 4.68 15.93
CA ALA A 131 -8.61 5.63 17.02
C ALA A 131 -7.84 6.87 16.55
N GLY A 132 -8.48 8.04 16.61
CA GLY A 132 -7.87 9.35 16.38
C GLY A 132 -7.63 9.72 14.91
N ASP A 133 -6.96 10.85 14.71
CA ASP A 133 -6.57 11.32 13.38
C ASP A 133 -5.48 10.41 12.80
N TRP A 134 -5.72 9.91 11.61
CA TRP A 134 -4.72 9.14 10.89
C TRP A 134 -3.56 10.03 10.48
N GLN A 135 -2.41 9.86 11.13
CA GLN A 135 -1.19 10.53 10.70
C GLN A 135 -0.76 9.95 9.33
N PRO A 136 -0.52 10.80 8.32
CA PRO A 136 -0.05 10.33 7.04
C PRO A 136 1.31 9.64 7.18
N GLY A 137 1.32 8.32 7.12
CA GLY A 137 2.54 7.53 6.99
C GLY A 137 2.95 7.38 5.52
N VAL A 138 4.07 6.71 5.27
CA VAL A 138 4.61 6.47 3.92
C VAL A 138 3.56 5.82 2.99
N GLY A 139 2.79 4.86 3.48
CA GLY A 139 1.77 4.16 2.69
C GLY A 139 0.63 5.08 2.22
N LEU A 140 0.09 5.93 3.12
CA LEU A 140 -0.97 6.88 2.75
C LEU A 140 -0.47 7.96 1.79
N THR A 141 0.76 8.43 1.98
CA THR A 141 1.39 9.40 1.08
C THR A 141 1.55 8.80 -0.32
N ALA A 142 2.15 7.61 -0.42
CA ALA A 142 2.33 6.92 -1.70
C ALA A 142 1.01 6.61 -2.42
N MET A 143 -0.06 6.26 -1.68
CA MET A 143 -1.38 6.07 -2.29
C MET A 143 -1.95 7.38 -2.85
N ARG A 144 -1.79 8.52 -2.15
CA ARG A 144 -2.24 9.84 -2.63
C ARG A 144 -1.47 10.30 -3.86
N GLU A 145 -0.15 10.17 -3.84
CA GLU A 145 0.72 10.51 -4.97
C GLU A 145 0.33 9.73 -6.22
N ARG A 146 0.16 8.41 -6.10
CA ARG A 146 -0.24 7.54 -7.20
C ARG A 146 -1.62 7.91 -7.77
N ALA A 147 -2.58 8.26 -6.91
CA ALA A 147 -3.88 8.73 -7.40
C ALA A 147 -3.74 10.06 -8.15
N ALA A 148 -2.95 11.00 -7.61
CA ALA A 148 -2.72 12.32 -8.21
C ALA A 148 -1.98 12.25 -9.55
N GLU A 149 -1.00 11.34 -9.71
CA GLU A 149 -0.28 11.09 -10.98
C GLU A 149 -1.22 10.71 -12.14
N LEU A 150 -2.34 10.05 -11.82
CA LEU A 150 -3.37 9.70 -12.79
C LEU A 150 -4.52 10.74 -12.87
N GLY A 151 -4.36 11.91 -12.23
CA GLY A 151 -5.38 12.94 -12.18
C GLY A 151 -6.57 12.59 -11.27
N GLY A 152 -6.40 11.59 -10.42
CA GLY A 152 -7.39 11.14 -9.44
C GLY A 152 -7.20 11.76 -8.06
N THR A 153 -7.95 11.24 -7.08
CA THR A 153 -7.89 11.70 -5.68
C THR A 153 -7.89 10.52 -4.72
N LEU A 154 -7.40 10.74 -3.49
CA LEU A 154 -7.49 9.77 -2.41
C LEU A 154 -7.82 10.45 -1.08
N CYS A 155 -8.88 9.98 -0.44
CA CYS A 155 -9.26 10.32 0.92
C CYS A 155 -9.14 9.08 1.80
N ALA A 156 -8.55 9.21 3.00
CA ALA A 156 -8.45 8.14 3.97
C ALA A 156 -8.60 8.69 5.38
N GLY A 157 -9.27 7.95 6.22
CA GLY A 157 -9.52 8.34 7.61
C GLY A 157 -10.41 7.35 8.35
N PRO A 158 -10.73 7.68 9.61
CA PRO A 158 -11.67 6.90 10.41
C PRO A 158 -13.08 6.97 9.82
N ALA A 159 -13.81 5.86 9.93
CA ALA A 159 -15.22 5.75 9.55
C ALA A 159 -16.01 5.04 10.64
N ALA A 160 -17.33 5.00 10.50
CA ALA A 160 -18.18 4.26 11.44
C ALA A 160 -17.81 2.76 11.41
N GLY A 161 -17.24 2.26 12.50
CA GLY A 161 -16.88 0.85 12.66
C GLY A 161 -15.47 0.47 12.25
N GLY A 162 -14.62 1.41 11.79
CA GLY A 162 -13.24 1.11 11.39
C GLY A 162 -12.59 2.22 10.59
N GLY A 163 -11.77 1.85 9.60
CA GLY A 163 -11.14 2.75 8.65
C GLY A 163 -11.82 2.78 7.29
N ARG A 164 -11.54 3.83 6.52
CA ARG A 164 -12.01 3.99 5.15
C ARG A 164 -10.94 4.61 4.28
N VAL A 165 -10.71 4.02 3.13
CA VAL A 165 -9.92 4.58 2.03
C VAL A 165 -10.82 4.68 0.81
N LEU A 166 -10.92 5.88 0.22
CA LEU A 166 -11.64 6.12 -1.03
C LEU A 166 -10.69 6.73 -2.03
N ALA A 167 -10.49 6.08 -3.15
CA ALA A 167 -9.68 6.54 -4.26
C ALA A 167 -10.53 6.67 -5.52
N THR A 168 -10.23 7.69 -6.35
CA THR A 168 -10.84 7.88 -7.65
C THR A 168 -9.76 7.97 -8.73
N TYR A 169 -10.03 7.39 -9.89
CA TYR A 169 -9.12 7.39 -11.04
C TYR A 169 -9.91 7.71 -12.30
N PRO A 170 -9.65 8.84 -12.97
CA PRO A 170 -10.29 9.17 -14.25
C PRO A 170 -10.03 8.07 -15.30
N LEU A 171 -11.07 7.68 -16.03
CA LEU A 171 -10.95 6.65 -17.06
C LEU A 171 -10.64 7.23 -18.46
N GLY A 172 -10.53 8.56 -18.57
CA GLY A 172 -10.42 9.25 -19.83
C GLY A 172 -11.80 9.37 -20.52
N ALA A 173 -11.91 10.24 -21.50
CA ALA A 173 -13.05 10.21 -22.42
C ALA A 173 -12.83 9.02 -23.37
N ALA A 174 -13.79 8.09 -23.40
CA ALA A 174 -13.82 7.05 -24.41
C ALA A 174 -14.04 7.64 -25.80
#